data_eedfbfd4a11ef3e4e8aa42c9ff947441
#
_entry.id   eedfbfd4a11ef3e4e8aa42c9ff947441
#
_cell.length_a   1.000
_cell.length_b   1.000
_cell.length_c   1.000
_cell.angle_alpha   90.00
_cell.angle_beta   90.00
_cell.angle_gamma   90.00
#
_symmetry.space_group_name_H-M   'P 1'
#
loop_
_entity.id
_entity.type
_entity.pdbx_description
1 polymer ?
#
loop_
_entity_poly.entity_id
_entity_poly.type
_entity_poly.pdbx_seq_one_letter_code
_entity_poly.pdbx_strand_id
1 'polypeptide(L)'
;MPLIFRLLLLFTVGLSAMPAAAQQELLQDPEMYEKEHYGKRCNVVQYGGDFIDRIDINNDGITDAITNSSEIVCDGVRGPDCSADGCPFNFYLQVKEGGYFMIATAQMYSYDFVKRFGNMVFVLKMHPRYCEREEGQEPCAMTVRVRGTKFLTISKK
;
A
#
# COMPACT_ATOMS: atom_id res chain seq x y z
N MET A 1 72.70 -31.56 -3.13
CA MET A 1 71.87 -30.64 -2.39
C MET A 1 70.69 -30.26 -3.27
N PRO A 2 69.45 -30.79 -3.04
CA PRO A 2 68.25 -30.33 -3.73
C PRO A 2 67.50 -29.31 -2.89
N LEU A 3 67.23 -28.14 -3.48
CA LEU A 3 66.34 -27.12 -2.94
C LEU A 3 64.90 -27.59 -3.05
N ILE A 4 64.24 -27.67 -1.90
CA ILE A 4 62.80 -27.94 -1.78
C ILE A 4 62.06 -26.62 -1.91
N PHE A 5 61.39 -26.42 -3.04
CA PHE A 5 60.45 -25.29 -3.27
C PHE A 5 59.15 -25.61 -2.59
N ARG A 6 58.82 -24.96 -1.44
CA ARG A 6 57.54 -25.02 -0.79
C ARG A 6 56.59 -24.07 -1.50
N LEU A 7 55.64 -24.61 -2.25
CA LEU A 7 54.53 -23.90 -2.85
C LEU A 7 53.46 -23.62 -1.77
N LEU A 8 53.34 -22.37 -1.33
CA LEU A 8 52.30 -21.92 -0.44
C LEU A 8 51.05 -21.63 -1.28
N LEU A 9 50.03 -22.52 -1.20
CA LEU A 9 48.69 -22.27 -1.75
C LEU A 9 47.95 -21.33 -0.82
N LEU A 10 47.80 -20.06 -1.23
CA LEU A 10 46.91 -19.11 -0.60
C LEU A 10 45.46 -19.40 -1.05
N PHE A 11 44.68 -20.01 -0.14
CA PHE A 11 43.24 -20.15 -0.33
C PHE A 11 42.59 -18.80 -0.02
N THR A 12 42.19 -18.05 -1.04
CA THR A 12 41.31 -16.85 -0.91
C THR A 12 39.88 -17.32 -0.76
N VAL A 13 39.39 -17.33 0.46
CA VAL A 13 37.97 -17.53 0.76
C VAL A 13 37.24 -16.26 0.30
N GLY A 14 36.61 -16.31 -0.87
CA GLY A 14 35.73 -15.27 -1.37
C GLY A 14 34.46 -15.24 -0.46
N LEU A 15 34.34 -14.25 0.42
CA LEU A 15 33.07 -13.93 1.05
C LEU A 15 32.12 -13.36 0.00
N SER A 16 31.22 -14.20 -0.50
CA SER A 16 30.07 -13.73 -1.30
C SER A 16 29.14 -12.97 -0.37
N ALA A 17 29.14 -11.64 -0.44
CA ALA A 17 28.14 -10.83 0.21
C ALA A 17 26.78 -11.13 -0.45
N MET A 18 25.92 -11.89 0.23
CA MET A 18 24.52 -12.02 -0.18
C MET A 18 23.86 -10.63 -0.07
N PRO A 19 23.13 -10.19 -1.12
CA PRO A 19 22.35 -8.97 -1.01
C PRO A 19 21.37 -9.14 0.15
N ALA A 20 21.46 -8.25 1.14
CA ALA A 20 20.46 -8.17 2.20
C ALA A 20 19.11 -7.85 1.51
N ALA A 21 18.20 -8.80 1.49
CA ALA A 21 16.82 -8.52 1.12
C ALA A 21 16.35 -7.41 2.06
N ALA A 22 15.98 -6.25 1.49
CA ALA A 22 15.43 -5.16 2.27
C ALA A 22 14.19 -5.70 3.00
N GLN A 23 14.30 -5.93 4.30
CA GLN A 23 13.17 -6.26 5.14
C GLN A 23 12.27 -5.04 5.13
N GLN A 24 11.09 -5.18 4.56
CA GLN A 24 10.07 -4.15 4.60
C GLN A 24 9.72 -3.93 6.08
N GLU A 25 10.03 -2.74 6.59
CA GLU A 25 9.76 -2.39 7.98
C GLU A 25 8.25 -2.37 8.20
N LEU A 26 7.78 -3.13 9.19
CA LEU A 26 6.36 -3.19 9.55
C LEU A 26 5.99 -1.93 10.33
N LEU A 27 4.89 -1.30 9.95
CA LEU A 27 4.29 -0.21 10.71
C LEU A 27 3.59 -0.77 11.94
N GLN A 28 3.61 -0.05 13.05
CA GLN A 28 2.85 -0.42 14.23
C GLN A 28 1.35 -0.25 14.01
N ASP A 29 0.96 0.91 13.48
CA ASP A 29 -0.42 1.24 13.15
C ASP A 29 -0.47 2.21 11.97
N PRO A 30 -1.29 1.94 10.92
CA PRO A 30 -1.41 2.82 9.76
C PRO A 30 -1.95 4.21 10.10
N GLU A 31 -2.89 4.31 11.04
CA GLU A 31 -3.46 5.60 11.44
C GLU A 31 -2.40 6.50 12.08
N MET A 32 -1.59 5.94 12.98
CA MET A 32 -0.50 6.68 13.61
C MET A 32 0.55 7.10 12.58
N TYR A 33 0.90 6.21 11.66
CA TYR A 33 1.86 6.50 10.59
C TYR A 33 1.41 7.67 9.71
N GLU A 34 0.16 7.64 9.24
CA GLU A 34 -0.40 8.71 8.41
C GLU A 34 -0.53 10.03 9.20
N LYS A 35 -0.95 9.96 10.45
CA LYS A 35 -1.03 11.15 11.32
C LYS A 35 0.33 11.79 11.56
N GLU A 36 1.36 10.99 11.76
CA GLU A 36 2.74 11.49 11.90
C GLU A 36 3.24 12.11 10.58
N HIS A 37 2.94 11.48 9.44
CA HIS A 37 3.31 11.99 8.12
C HIS A 37 2.72 13.38 7.86
N TYR A 38 1.41 13.55 8.06
CA TYR A 38 0.76 14.85 7.84
C TYR A 38 1.09 15.87 8.94
N GLY A 39 1.30 15.43 10.17
CA GLY A 39 1.73 16.29 11.27
C GLY A 39 3.11 16.92 11.05
N LYS A 40 3.98 16.31 10.24
CA LYS A 40 5.27 16.88 9.83
C LYS A 40 5.15 17.87 8.66
N ARG A 41 4.07 17.79 7.87
CA ARG A 41 3.87 18.59 6.66
C ARG A 41 2.98 19.82 6.89
N CYS A 42 2.06 19.73 7.84
CA CYS A 42 1.03 20.72 8.08
C CYS A 42 1.21 21.36 9.46
N ASN A 43 0.93 22.65 9.60
CA ASN A 43 0.92 23.30 10.91
C ASN A 43 -0.32 22.90 11.73
N VAL A 44 -1.47 22.74 11.05
CA VAL A 44 -2.73 22.29 11.65
C VAL A 44 -3.31 21.17 10.79
N VAL A 45 -3.59 20.03 11.40
CA VAL A 45 -4.21 18.89 10.72
C VAL A 45 -5.51 18.51 11.40
N GLN A 46 -6.53 18.24 10.59
CA GLN A 46 -7.80 17.66 11.04
C GLN A 46 -8.10 16.41 10.23
N TYR A 47 -8.74 15.42 10.86
CA TYR A 47 -9.11 14.15 10.23
C TYR A 47 -10.61 13.96 10.31
N GLY A 48 -11.24 13.62 9.18
CA GLY A 48 -12.65 13.29 9.10
C GLY A 48 -12.96 11.91 9.68
N GLY A 49 -14.24 11.59 9.81
CA GLY A 49 -14.69 10.32 10.38
C GLY A 49 -14.34 9.11 9.53
N ASP A 50 -14.25 9.30 8.20
CA ASP A 50 -13.97 8.25 7.23
C ASP A 50 -12.47 8.24 6.80
N PHE A 51 -11.60 8.80 7.66
CA PHE A 51 -10.16 8.83 7.41
C PHE A 51 -9.53 7.44 7.40
N ILE A 52 -10.03 6.52 8.21
CA ILE A 52 -9.55 5.14 8.27
C ILE A 52 -10.69 4.15 8.40
N ASP A 53 -10.70 3.13 7.53
CA ASP A 53 -11.53 1.95 7.63
C ASP A 53 -10.73 0.76 8.12
N ARG A 54 -11.32 -0.05 9.02
CA ARG A 54 -10.72 -1.25 9.56
C ARG A 54 -11.56 -2.47 9.16
N ILE A 55 -11.09 -3.19 8.15
CA ILE A 55 -11.78 -4.34 7.58
C ILE A 55 -10.77 -5.42 7.18
N ASP A 56 -11.21 -6.67 7.11
CA ASP A 56 -10.41 -7.78 6.56
C ASP A 56 -10.44 -7.69 5.01
N ILE A 57 -9.35 -7.16 4.43
CA ILE A 57 -9.26 -6.87 2.99
C ILE A 57 -9.02 -8.14 2.17
N ASN A 58 -8.22 -9.07 2.69
CA ASN A 58 -7.73 -10.24 1.95
C ASN A 58 -8.43 -11.55 2.34
N ASN A 59 -9.36 -11.51 3.31
CA ASN A 59 -10.13 -12.63 3.86
C ASN A 59 -9.28 -13.67 4.61
N ASP A 60 -8.29 -13.20 5.35
CA ASP A 60 -7.47 -14.07 6.21
C ASP A 60 -7.94 -14.10 7.67
N GLY A 61 -8.97 -13.34 8.01
CA GLY A 61 -9.56 -13.23 9.34
C GLY A 61 -8.85 -12.22 10.24
N ILE A 62 -7.90 -11.46 9.72
CA ILE A 62 -7.18 -10.41 10.44
C ILE A 62 -7.71 -9.06 9.95
N THR A 63 -7.84 -8.11 10.87
CA THR A 63 -8.35 -6.77 10.53
C THR A 63 -7.24 -5.92 9.92
N ASP A 64 -7.40 -5.57 8.67
CA ASP A 64 -6.53 -4.69 7.89
C ASP A 64 -6.97 -3.22 8.03
N ALA A 65 -6.35 -2.32 7.25
CA ALA A 65 -6.72 -0.90 7.24
C ALA A 65 -6.68 -0.29 5.83
N ILE A 66 -7.59 0.66 5.59
CA ILE A 66 -7.58 1.53 4.43
C ILE A 66 -7.61 2.97 4.94
N THR A 67 -6.64 3.80 4.53
CA THR A 67 -6.65 5.23 4.84
C THR A 67 -7.12 6.04 3.64
N ASN A 68 -7.85 7.12 3.91
CA ASN A 68 -8.48 7.99 2.94
C ASN A 68 -7.96 9.42 3.06
N SER A 69 -7.11 9.84 2.13
CA SER A 69 -6.52 11.18 2.15
C SER A 69 -7.51 12.31 1.87
N SER A 70 -8.70 12.01 1.31
CA SER A 70 -9.75 13.02 1.10
C SER A 70 -10.32 13.56 2.42
N GLU A 71 -10.18 12.81 3.50
CA GLU A 71 -10.67 13.15 4.84
C GLU A 71 -9.65 13.93 5.67
N ILE A 72 -8.53 14.31 5.08
CA ILE A 72 -7.49 15.11 5.75
C ILE A 72 -7.67 16.57 5.38
N VAL A 73 -7.63 17.44 6.39
CA VAL A 73 -7.56 18.90 6.20
C VAL A 73 -6.22 19.38 6.73
N CYS A 74 -5.38 19.90 5.85
CA CYS A 74 -4.05 20.39 6.11
C CYS A 74 -4.02 21.91 5.95
N ASP A 75 -3.81 22.65 7.02
CA ASP A 75 -3.79 24.14 7.02
C ASP A 75 -5.03 24.75 6.33
N GLY A 76 -6.20 24.13 6.54
CA GLY A 76 -7.47 24.56 5.95
C GLY A 76 -7.76 24.01 4.55
N VAL A 77 -6.84 23.29 3.92
CA VAL A 77 -7.02 22.65 2.60
C VAL A 77 -7.43 21.20 2.78
N ARG A 78 -8.61 20.83 2.29
CA ARG A 78 -9.11 19.45 2.31
C ARG A 78 -8.46 18.64 1.18
N GLY A 79 -8.06 17.42 1.49
CA GLY A 79 -7.46 16.51 0.53
C GLY A 79 -6.15 17.06 -0.04
N PRO A 80 -5.11 17.31 0.78
CA PRO A 80 -3.88 18.00 0.34
C PRO A 80 -3.13 17.26 -0.77
N ASP A 81 -3.34 15.96 -0.90
CA ASP A 81 -2.72 15.11 -1.93
C ASP A 81 -3.73 14.66 -3.01
N CYS A 82 -4.95 15.23 -3.01
CA CYS A 82 -5.96 14.96 -4.04
C CYS A 82 -5.64 15.72 -5.34
N SER A 83 -6.09 15.16 -6.44
CA SER A 83 -5.96 15.72 -7.79
C SER A 83 -7.27 15.57 -8.57
N ALA A 84 -7.26 15.95 -9.85
CA ALA A 84 -8.39 15.68 -10.75
C ALA A 84 -8.70 14.17 -10.89
N ASP A 85 -7.72 13.31 -10.65
CA ASP A 85 -7.87 11.85 -10.74
C ASP A 85 -8.44 11.21 -9.45
N GLY A 86 -8.71 12.01 -8.43
CA GLY A 86 -9.18 11.57 -7.12
C GLY A 86 -8.15 11.81 -6.01
N CYS A 87 -8.28 11.06 -4.93
CA CYS A 87 -7.41 11.13 -3.76
C CYS A 87 -6.68 9.82 -3.54
N PRO A 88 -5.48 9.84 -2.90
CA PRO A 88 -4.80 8.60 -2.50
C PRO A 88 -5.58 7.86 -1.41
N PHE A 89 -5.76 6.56 -1.63
CA PHE A 89 -6.19 5.62 -0.61
C PHE A 89 -5.08 4.58 -0.44
N ASN A 90 -4.60 4.42 0.79
CA ASN A 90 -3.55 3.47 1.10
C ASN A 90 -4.14 2.21 1.73
N PHE A 91 -3.75 1.05 1.21
CA PHE A 91 -4.21 -0.26 1.66
C PHE A 91 -3.10 -0.94 2.45
N TYR A 92 -3.40 -1.29 3.71
CA TYR A 92 -2.46 -1.91 4.64
C TYR A 92 -2.97 -3.26 5.07
N LEU A 93 -2.13 -4.29 4.99
CA LEU A 93 -2.42 -5.60 5.55
C LEU A 93 -1.73 -5.76 6.90
N GLN A 94 -2.47 -6.29 7.88
CA GLN A 94 -1.93 -6.68 9.17
C GLN A 94 -1.33 -8.10 9.09
N VAL A 95 -0.16 -8.30 9.68
CA VAL A 95 0.44 -9.62 9.82
C VAL A 95 0.07 -10.26 11.17
N LYS A 96 0.07 -11.59 11.24
CA LYS A 96 -0.33 -12.33 12.46
C LYS A 96 0.51 -11.98 13.68
N GLU A 97 1.78 -11.71 13.48
CA GLU A 97 2.75 -11.35 14.52
C GLU A 97 2.58 -9.93 15.03
N GLY A 98 1.66 -9.18 14.44
CA GLY A 98 1.43 -7.76 14.68
C GLY A 98 2.21 -6.87 13.71
N GLY A 99 1.69 -5.63 13.53
CA GLY A 99 2.22 -4.68 12.55
C GLY A 99 1.54 -4.79 11.19
N TYR A 100 1.79 -3.78 10.36
CA TYR A 100 1.15 -3.58 9.06
C TYR A 100 2.18 -3.30 7.98
N PHE A 101 1.87 -3.68 6.76
CA PHE A 101 2.61 -3.21 5.59
C PHE A 101 1.65 -2.74 4.50
N MET A 102 2.06 -1.70 3.80
CA MET A 102 1.27 -1.14 2.70
C MET A 102 1.43 -1.99 1.44
N ILE A 103 0.30 -2.44 0.90
CA ILE A 103 0.28 -3.26 -0.33
C ILE A 103 0.01 -2.43 -1.59
N ALA A 104 -0.67 -1.30 -1.45
CA ALA A 104 -0.98 -0.42 -2.57
C ALA A 104 -1.38 0.98 -2.10
N THR A 105 -1.18 1.95 -2.99
CA THR A 105 -1.85 3.24 -3.01
C THR A 105 -2.68 3.31 -4.28
N ALA A 106 -3.98 3.56 -4.16
CA ALA A 106 -4.87 3.76 -5.30
C ALA A 106 -5.37 5.21 -5.35
N GLN A 107 -5.19 5.85 -6.51
CA GLN A 107 -5.77 7.17 -6.77
C GLN A 107 -7.21 6.96 -7.23
N MET A 108 -8.19 7.35 -6.41
CA MET A 108 -9.59 7.10 -6.70
C MET A 108 -10.51 8.13 -6.04
N TYR A 109 -11.77 8.18 -6.48
CA TYR A 109 -12.78 9.06 -5.92
C TYR A 109 -13.45 8.46 -4.68
N SER A 110 -13.71 7.16 -4.73
CA SER A 110 -14.35 6.41 -3.63
C SER A 110 -14.23 4.92 -3.88
N TYR A 111 -14.60 4.13 -2.89
CA TYR A 111 -14.81 2.69 -3.05
C TYR A 111 -16.04 2.23 -2.28
N ASP A 112 -16.60 1.12 -2.75
CA ASP A 112 -17.56 0.29 -2.04
C ASP A 112 -17.00 -1.12 -1.92
N PHE A 113 -17.53 -1.91 -1.00
CA PHE A 113 -17.17 -3.32 -0.90
C PHE A 113 -18.40 -4.19 -0.67
N VAL A 114 -18.33 -5.40 -1.22
CA VAL A 114 -19.35 -6.42 -1.05
C VAL A 114 -18.72 -7.78 -0.80
N LYS A 115 -19.34 -8.60 0.03
CA LYS A 115 -18.93 -10.01 0.18
C LYS A 115 -19.60 -10.84 -0.92
N ARG A 116 -18.77 -11.52 -1.74
CA ARG A 116 -19.24 -12.46 -2.76
C ARG A 116 -18.56 -13.81 -2.55
N PHE A 117 -19.35 -14.87 -2.35
CA PHE A 117 -18.84 -16.23 -2.09
C PHE A 117 -17.78 -16.26 -0.97
N GLY A 118 -18.02 -15.53 0.11
CA GLY A 118 -17.10 -15.43 1.24
C GLY A 118 -15.88 -14.51 1.06
N ASN A 119 -15.69 -13.93 -0.13
CA ASN A 119 -14.57 -13.01 -0.39
C ASN A 119 -15.00 -11.54 -0.37
N MET A 120 -14.14 -10.69 0.16
CA MET A 120 -14.27 -9.25 0.01
C MET A 120 -13.95 -8.85 -1.43
N VAL A 121 -14.86 -8.10 -2.05
CA VAL A 121 -14.71 -7.55 -3.40
C VAL A 121 -14.91 -6.06 -3.32
N PHE A 122 -13.95 -5.30 -3.83
CA PHE A 122 -14.00 -3.84 -3.87
C PHE A 122 -14.44 -3.36 -5.24
N VAL A 123 -15.25 -2.31 -5.25
CA VAL A 123 -15.64 -1.55 -6.45
C VAL A 123 -15.04 -0.17 -6.31
N LEU A 124 -13.95 0.09 -7.02
CA LEU A 124 -13.21 1.34 -6.97
C LEU A 124 -13.77 2.29 -8.03
N LYS A 125 -14.21 3.48 -7.62
CA LYS A 125 -14.60 4.55 -8.53
C LYS A 125 -13.38 5.39 -8.87
N MET A 126 -12.94 5.32 -10.11
CA MET A 126 -11.65 5.86 -10.56
C MET A 126 -11.80 6.80 -11.75
N HIS A 127 -10.77 7.60 -11.99
CA HIS A 127 -10.66 8.38 -13.20
C HIS A 127 -10.65 7.48 -14.45
N PRO A 128 -11.30 7.87 -15.57
CA PRO A 128 -11.45 7.06 -16.80
C PRO A 128 -10.16 6.42 -17.31
N ARG A 129 -9.05 7.15 -17.23
CA ARG A 129 -7.72 6.68 -17.68
C ARG A 129 -7.25 5.37 -17.03
N TYR A 130 -7.67 5.08 -15.79
CA TYR A 130 -7.32 3.83 -15.10
C TYR A 130 -8.12 2.62 -15.61
N CYS A 131 -9.18 2.89 -16.36
CA CYS A 131 -10.01 1.87 -17.02
C CYS A 131 -9.83 1.84 -18.54
N GLU A 132 -8.74 2.41 -19.05
CA GLU A 132 -8.44 2.45 -20.50
C GLU A 132 -9.51 3.21 -21.30
N ARG A 133 -10.09 4.27 -20.69
CA ARG A 133 -11.06 5.16 -21.30
C ARG A 133 -10.43 6.52 -21.59
N GLU A 134 -11.04 7.25 -22.53
CA GLU A 134 -10.61 8.61 -22.88
C GLU A 134 -10.88 9.60 -21.74
N GLU A 135 -10.04 10.63 -21.66
CA GLU A 135 -10.26 11.75 -20.75
C GLU A 135 -11.58 12.46 -21.06
N GLY A 136 -12.25 12.94 -20.01
CA GLY A 136 -13.55 13.61 -20.14
C GLY A 136 -14.76 12.69 -20.14
N GLN A 137 -14.57 11.36 -20.11
CA GLN A 137 -15.66 10.40 -19.87
C GLN A 137 -16.02 10.35 -18.37
N GLU A 138 -17.19 9.77 -18.09
CA GLU A 138 -17.63 9.49 -16.72
C GLU A 138 -16.63 8.59 -15.97
N PRO A 139 -16.48 8.78 -14.65
CA PRO A 139 -15.66 7.90 -13.83
C PRO A 139 -16.01 6.43 -14.03
N CYS A 140 -14.99 5.60 -14.08
CA CYS A 140 -15.17 4.18 -14.26
C CYS A 140 -15.24 3.42 -12.94
N ALA A 141 -15.81 2.22 -12.97
CA ALA A 141 -15.83 1.29 -11.86
C ALA A 141 -14.88 0.11 -12.14
N MET A 142 -13.82 0.02 -11.34
CA MET A 142 -12.91 -1.11 -11.36
C MET A 142 -13.25 -2.06 -10.22
N THR A 143 -13.63 -3.29 -10.55
CA THR A 143 -13.91 -4.32 -9.54
C THR A 143 -12.64 -5.13 -9.30
N VAL A 144 -12.21 -5.19 -8.04
CA VAL A 144 -10.99 -5.88 -7.63
C VAL A 144 -11.20 -6.70 -6.37
N ARG A 145 -10.35 -7.69 -6.16
CA ARG A 145 -10.19 -8.37 -4.88
C ARG A 145 -8.72 -8.46 -4.51
N VAL A 146 -8.44 -8.56 -3.22
CA VAL A 146 -7.09 -8.84 -2.72
C VAL A 146 -6.94 -10.34 -2.51
N ARG A 147 -5.83 -10.90 -2.98
CA ARG A 147 -5.43 -12.28 -2.71
C ARG A 147 -3.96 -12.30 -2.29
N GLY A 148 -3.72 -12.75 -1.06
CA GLY A 148 -2.41 -12.54 -0.43
C GLY A 148 -2.13 -11.03 -0.36
N THR A 149 -1.07 -10.58 -0.98
CA THR A 149 -0.66 -9.16 -1.01
C THR A 149 -0.95 -8.44 -2.34
N LYS A 150 -1.75 -9.06 -3.24
CA LYS A 150 -1.95 -8.54 -4.60
C LYS A 150 -3.40 -8.23 -4.89
N PHE A 151 -3.62 -7.10 -5.55
CA PHE A 151 -4.90 -6.78 -6.17
C PHE A 151 -5.08 -7.56 -7.46
N LEU A 152 -6.22 -8.23 -7.59
CA LEU A 152 -6.64 -8.92 -8.80
C LEU A 152 -7.84 -8.20 -9.38
N THR A 153 -7.70 -7.62 -10.57
CA THR A 153 -8.79 -6.98 -11.30
C THR A 153 -9.75 -8.05 -11.82
N ILE A 154 -11.04 -7.89 -11.50
CA ILE A 154 -12.12 -8.77 -11.96
C ILE A 154 -12.78 -8.17 -13.19
N SER A 155 -13.06 -6.85 -13.15
CA SER A 155 -13.65 -6.13 -14.28
C SER A 155 -13.35 -4.64 -14.23
N LYS A 156 -13.41 -4.00 -15.40
CA LYS A 156 -13.41 -2.54 -15.60
C LYS A 156 -14.67 -2.16 -16.37
N LYS A 157 -15.45 -1.19 -15.88
CA LYS A 157 -16.72 -0.74 -16.51
C LYS A 157 -16.80 0.78 -16.55
#